data_ac4ae233b3e2b9c7a76dbe3d8b2a26c2
#
_entry.id   ac4ae233b3e2b9c7a76dbe3d8b2a26c2
#
_cell.length_a   1.000
_cell.length_b   1.000
_cell.length_c   1.000
_cell.angle_alpha   90.00
_cell.angle_beta   90.00
_cell.angle_gamma   90.00
#
_symmetry.space_group_name_H-M   'P 1'
#
loop_
_entity.id
_entity.type
_entity.pdbx_description
1 polymer ?
#
loop_
_entity_poly.entity_id
_entity_poly.type
_entity_poly.pdbx_seq_one_letter_code
_entity_poly.pdbx_strand_id
1 'polypeptide(L)'
;MTIVIVGSGHNALVAACYLARAGERVEVLERDEVLGGAVSTVERFPGHLVDRGSSAHIMVRHTGIIEELELSRFGLRYIDCDPWGFTPAGPRGGAPIVFHRDLDRTCAAIEQACGARDAAAYRRFVGVWGPRSARVMRAFGAPPTPGRLLRSFWGLDARDGGSALSREFLQTGDALLDAYFDDERLKASLAWFGAQSGPPMSEPGTAPMIGFAALMHTLPPGRAVGGSGALTAALVARLRADGGVVAAGDAVTTLRQIGAGWEVRTAAGRKLRVDTVIAGTHVLTTLDLLQDGGFDAAVLDDWRRRIRVGPGIGMVVRLATDALPRYPGSSTAESANGLQFLVADRRQLRRAHGAASAGDLPPRPVVLAMSFSAVDPSIAPAGEHQLSLWAQWHPYELADGSDWTAHAEPEADRIIAEVDSYAPGFAKSILRRHVQTPVDLEREMGLRGGNVMHVEMSLDQMMLWRPLPELSGQRVPGAAGLYLTGASTHPGGGVSGASGRSAAQLVLRDRRRSRFPLLRRR
;
A
#
# COMPACT_ATOMS: atom_id res chain seq x y z
N MET A 1 -29.28 -5.35 15.20
CA MET A 1 -29.40 -5.20 13.73
C MET A 1 -28.04 -5.52 13.11
N THR A 2 -28.00 -6.01 11.88
CA THR A 2 -26.76 -6.40 11.19
C THR A 2 -26.04 -5.17 10.64
N ILE A 3 -24.71 -5.15 10.72
CA ILE A 3 -23.84 -4.19 10.05
C ILE A 3 -23.39 -4.85 8.74
N VAL A 4 -23.64 -4.20 7.61
CA VAL A 4 -23.14 -4.65 6.31
C VAL A 4 -21.84 -3.92 5.97
N ILE A 5 -20.85 -4.67 5.54
CA ILE A 5 -19.57 -4.14 5.06
C ILE A 5 -19.44 -4.49 3.57
N VAL A 6 -19.23 -3.49 2.73
CA VAL A 6 -19.13 -3.64 1.29
C VAL A 6 -17.65 -3.75 0.89
N GLY A 7 -17.28 -4.89 0.31
CA GLY A 7 -15.91 -5.25 -0.04
C GLY A 7 -15.16 -5.97 1.10
N SER A 8 -14.27 -6.89 0.71
CA SER A 8 -13.44 -7.69 1.63
C SER A 8 -11.97 -7.27 1.66
N GLY A 9 -11.64 -6.07 1.23
CA GLY A 9 -10.28 -5.54 1.34
C GLY A 9 -9.81 -5.57 2.81
N HIS A 10 -8.49 -5.70 3.04
CA HIS A 10 -7.93 -5.87 4.40
C HIS A 10 -8.43 -4.86 5.43
N ASN A 11 -8.66 -3.59 5.05
CA ASN A 11 -9.24 -2.60 5.98
C ASN A 11 -10.68 -2.91 6.34
N ALA A 12 -11.48 -3.37 5.39
CA ALA A 12 -12.86 -3.79 5.61
C ALA A 12 -12.93 -5.01 6.54
N LEU A 13 -12.07 -6.02 6.30
CA LEU A 13 -11.97 -7.20 7.15
C LEU A 13 -11.49 -6.85 8.57
N VAL A 14 -10.54 -5.92 8.71
CA VAL A 14 -10.13 -5.41 10.03
C VAL A 14 -11.30 -4.75 10.74
N ALA A 15 -12.08 -3.89 10.05
CA ALA A 15 -13.28 -3.30 10.65
C ALA A 15 -14.30 -4.38 11.08
N ALA A 16 -14.52 -5.37 10.23
CA ALA A 16 -15.40 -6.50 10.50
C ALA A 16 -14.98 -7.26 11.78
N CYS A 17 -13.69 -7.58 11.92
CA CYS A 17 -13.16 -8.27 13.09
C CYS A 17 -13.36 -7.49 14.39
N TYR A 18 -13.07 -6.17 14.40
CA TYR A 18 -13.28 -5.35 15.60
C TYR A 18 -14.75 -5.25 15.99
N LEU A 19 -15.65 -5.16 15.00
CA LEU A 19 -17.10 -5.08 15.25
C LEU A 19 -17.66 -6.42 15.74
N ALA A 20 -17.32 -7.54 15.09
CA ALA A 20 -17.75 -8.86 15.51
C ALA A 20 -17.25 -9.21 16.92
N ARG A 21 -15.98 -8.90 17.22
CA ARG A 21 -15.40 -9.05 18.57
C ARG A 21 -16.11 -8.20 19.62
N ALA A 22 -16.69 -7.07 19.23
CA ALA A 22 -17.52 -6.24 20.13
C ALA A 22 -18.97 -6.74 20.27
N GLY A 23 -19.31 -7.90 19.70
CA GLY A 23 -20.64 -8.53 19.76
C GLY A 23 -21.65 -7.99 18.76
N GLU A 24 -21.20 -7.22 17.75
CA GLU A 24 -22.09 -6.76 16.68
C GLU A 24 -22.27 -7.85 15.61
N ARG A 25 -23.46 -7.95 15.01
CA ARG A 25 -23.69 -8.85 13.86
C ARG A 25 -23.10 -8.21 12.62
N VAL A 26 -22.16 -8.86 11.97
CA VAL A 26 -21.43 -8.33 10.80
C VAL A 26 -21.56 -9.28 9.63
N GLU A 27 -21.90 -8.73 8.47
CA GLU A 27 -21.87 -9.41 7.18
C GLU A 27 -21.04 -8.62 6.19
N VAL A 28 -20.00 -9.26 5.62
CA VAL A 28 -19.14 -8.73 4.57
C VAL A 28 -19.61 -9.25 3.22
N LEU A 29 -19.84 -8.36 2.26
CA LEU A 29 -20.25 -8.69 0.89
C LEU A 29 -19.10 -8.36 -0.07
N GLU A 30 -18.62 -9.37 -0.80
CA GLU A 30 -17.51 -9.23 -1.76
C GLU A 30 -17.96 -9.62 -3.16
N ARG A 31 -17.59 -8.80 -4.16
CA ARG A 31 -17.91 -9.06 -5.58
C ARG A 31 -17.12 -10.21 -6.18
N ASP A 32 -15.88 -10.39 -5.73
CA ASP A 32 -14.93 -11.38 -6.25
C ASP A 32 -15.06 -12.69 -5.45
N GLU A 33 -14.81 -13.81 -6.09
CA GLU A 33 -14.66 -15.11 -5.40
C GLU A 33 -13.41 -15.13 -4.52
N VAL A 34 -12.38 -14.37 -4.90
CA VAL A 34 -11.14 -14.23 -4.15
C VAL A 34 -11.26 -13.06 -3.16
N LEU A 35 -11.26 -13.39 -1.87
CA LEU A 35 -11.33 -12.40 -0.80
C LEU A 35 -10.01 -11.62 -0.64
N GLY A 36 -10.11 -10.38 -0.13
CA GLY A 36 -8.96 -9.59 0.29
C GLY A 36 -8.56 -8.46 -0.66
N GLY A 37 -9.17 -8.39 -1.85
CA GLY A 37 -8.84 -7.38 -2.85
C GLY A 37 -7.34 -7.41 -3.22
N ALA A 38 -6.62 -6.30 -3.01
CA ALA A 38 -5.18 -6.22 -3.28
C ALA A 38 -4.29 -7.06 -2.31
N VAL A 39 -4.85 -7.54 -1.19
CA VAL A 39 -4.15 -8.39 -0.21
C VAL A 39 -4.63 -9.83 -0.38
N SER A 40 -4.39 -10.38 -1.55
CA SER A 40 -4.80 -11.73 -1.93
C SER A 40 -3.70 -12.43 -2.72
N THR A 41 -3.70 -13.76 -2.65
CA THR A 41 -2.75 -14.64 -3.34
C THR A 41 -3.53 -15.71 -4.09
N VAL A 42 -3.15 -15.98 -5.32
CA VAL A 42 -3.79 -16.98 -6.18
C VAL A 42 -2.73 -17.84 -6.86
N GLU A 43 -3.10 -19.05 -7.25
CA GLU A 43 -2.27 -19.85 -8.14
C GLU A 43 -2.40 -19.30 -9.58
N ARG A 44 -1.33 -18.66 -10.08
CA ARG A 44 -1.27 -18.11 -11.45
C ARG A 44 -0.66 -19.05 -12.46
N PHE A 45 0.32 -19.81 -12.02
CA PHE A 45 0.97 -20.84 -12.78
C PHE A 45 0.92 -22.13 -11.96
N PRO A 46 0.94 -23.31 -12.57
CA PRO A 46 0.89 -24.57 -11.83
C PRO A 46 1.93 -24.61 -10.69
N GLY A 47 1.46 -24.74 -9.47
CA GLY A 47 2.28 -24.76 -8.24
C GLY A 47 2.84 -23.40 -7.77
N HIS A 48 2.59 -22.30 -8.49
CA HIS A 48 3.08 -20.98 -8.10
C HIS A 48 1.97 -20.12 -7.48
N LEU A 49 2.13 -19.80 -6.21
CA LEU A 49 1.28 -18.85 -5.49
C LEU A 49 1.79 -17.43 -5.74
N VAL A 50 0.95 -16.61 -6.38
CA VAL A 50 1.29 -15.27 -6.81
C VAL A 50 0.37 -14.25 -6.14
N ASP A 51 0.95 -13.23 -5.54
CA ASP A 51 0.18 -12.13 -4.96
C ASP A 51 -0.48 -11.29 -6.07
N ARG A 52 -1.75 -10.96 -5.90
CA ARG A 52 -2.46 -10.14 -6.91
C ARG A 52 -2.03 -8.66 -6.84
N GLY A 53 -1.81 -8.13 -5.65
CA GLY A 53 -1.42 -6.73 -5.45
C GLY A 53 -0.25 -6.60 -4.47
N SER A 54 -0.53 -6.52 -3.20
CA SER A 54 0.47 -6.38 -2.13
C SER A 54 1.32 -7.65 -2.00
N SER A 55 2.60 -7.50 -1.70
CA SER A 55 3.52 -8.64 -1.56
C SER A 55 4.29 -8.65 -0.24
N ALA A 56 5.00 -7.57 0.09
CA ALA A 56 5.67 -7.40 1.39
C ALA A 56 4.87 -6.41 2.24
N HIS A 57 4.67 -6.75 3.51
CA HIS A 57 3.92 -5.92 4.43
C HIS A 57 4.86 -5.15 5.35
N ILE A 58 4.70 -3.83 5.38
CA ILE A 58 5.43 -2.94 6.30
C ILE A 58 4.45 -2.40 7.34
N MET A 59 3.48 -1.62 6.91
CA MET A 59 2.69 -0.76 7.82
C MET A 59 1.85 -1.54 8.82
N VAL A 60 1.17 -2.63 8.43
CA VAL A 60 0.33 -3.41 9.35
C VAL A 60 1.11 -4.00 10.52
N ARG A 61 2.39 -4.30 10.31
CA ARG A 61 3.31 -4.81 11.33
C ARG A 61 3.67 -3.79 12.41
N HIS A 62 3.49 -2.49 12.12
CA HIS A 62 3.75 -1.38 13.05
C HIS A 62 2.47 -0.84 13.71
N THR A 63 1.28 -1.39 13.41
CA THR A 63 0.00 -0.84 13.91
C THR A 63 -0.53 -1.52 15.17
N GLY A 64 0.03 -2.65 15.58
CA GLY A 64 -0.47 -3.48 16.68
C GLY A 64 -1.76 -4.26 16.37
N ILE A 65 -2.28 -4.17 15.13
CA ILE A 65 -3.55 -4.83 14.74
C ILE A 65 -3.41 -6.35 14.72
N ILE A 66 -2.24 -6.86 14.36
CA ILE A 66 -1.96 -8.30 14.32
C ILE A 66 -2.10 -8.89 15.72
N GLU A 67 -1.53 -8.24 16.73
CA GLU A 67 -1.56 -8.62 18.12
C GLU A 67 -2.94 -8.41 18.73
N GLU A 68 -3.56 -7.24 18.50
CA GLU A 68 -4.89 -6.90 19.00
C GLU A 68 -5.96 -7.90 18.53
N LEU A 69 -5.88 -8.35 17.27
CA LEU A 69 -6.79 -9.34 16.69
C LEU A 69 -6.32 -10.78 16.86
N GLU A 70 -5.16 -11.01 17.49
CA GLU A 70 -4.56 -12.33 17.74
C GLU A 70 -4.38 -13.16 16.46
N LEU A 71 -4.02 -12.51 15.32
CA LEU A 71 -4.04 -13.15 14.00
C LEU A 71 -3.07 -14.34 13.90
N SER A 72 -2.04 -14.39 14.72
CA SER A 72 -1.12 -15.55 14.79
C SER A 72 -1.84 -16.83 15.21
N ARG A 73 -2.89 -16.75 16.05
CA ARG A 73 -3.73 -17.89 16.44
C ARG A 73 -4.60 -18.39 15.29
N PHE A 74 -4.78 -17.56 14.27
CA PHE A 74 -5.54 -17.86 13.07
C PHE A 74 -4.64 -18.15 11.85
N GLY A 75 -3.38 -18.53 12.12
CA GLY A 75 -2.45 -19.05 11.12
C GLY A 75 -1.54 -18.01 10.47
N LEU A 76 -1.66 -16.71 10.80
CA LEU A 76 -0.77 -15.69 10.24
C LEU A 76 0.65 -15.82 10.82
N ARG A 77 1.61 -16.00 9.95
CA ARG A 77 3.04 -15.99 10.26
C ARG A 77 3.77 -15.09 9.28
N TYR A 78 4.75 -14.34 9.79
CA TYR A 78 5.63 -13.51 8.97
C TYR A 78 7.07 -14.00 9.05
N ILE A 79 7.74 -13.93 7.90
CA ILE A 79 9.20 -14.03 7.79
C ILE A 79 9.72 -12.62 7.56
N ASP A 80 10.70 -12.20 8.37
CA ASP A 80 11.38 -10.91 8.18
C ASP A 80 12.22 -10.94 6.91
N CYS A 81 12.08 -9.93 6.05
CA CYS A 81 12.95 -9.74 4.91
C CYS A 81 14.25 -9.09 5.40
N ASP A 82 15.33 -9.86 5.51
CA ASP A 82 16.65 -9.36 5.89
C ASP A 82 17.74 -10.03 5.02
N PRO A 83 18.47 -9.26 4.20
CA PRO A 83 18.38 -7.81 3.99
C PRO A 83 17.01 -7.34 3.50
N TRP A 84 16.57 -6.12 3.94
CA TRP A 84 15.28 -5.58 3.53
C TRP A 84 15.30 -4.84 2.19
N GLY A 85 16.50 -4.42 1.75
CA GLY A 85 16.68 -3.72 0.49
C GLY A 85 18.05 -4.02 -0.12
N PHE A 86 18.12 -3.96 -1.43
CA PHE A 86 19.29 -4.22 -2.21
C PHE A 86 19.34 -3.30 -3.44
N THR A 87 20.50 -2.70 -3.71
CA THR A 87 20.77 -1.97 -4.95
C THR A 87 22.01 -2.57 -5.59
N PRO A 88 21.91 -3.08 -6.84
CA PRO A 88 23.06 -3.68 -7.51
C PRO A 88 24.17 -2.66 -7.77
N ALA A 89 25.38 -3.16 -8.02
CA ALA A 89 26.46 -2.34 -8.53
C ALA A 89 26.03 -1.63 -9.82
N GLY A 90 26.42 -0.37 -9.98
CA GLY A 90 26.08 0.38 -11.19
C GLY A 90 26.78 -0.17 -12.45
N PRO A 91 26.39 0.28 -13.64
CA PRO A 91 26.99 -0.18 -14.90
C PRO A 91 28.51 0.05 -15.00
N ARG A 92 29.03 0.96 -14.17
CA ARG A 92 30.47 1.25 -14.08
C ARG A 92 31.22 0.37 -13.06
N GLY A 93 30.55 -0.67 -12.51
CA GLY A 93 31.06 -1.51 -11.45
C GLY A 93 30.89 -0.89 -10.05
N GLY A 94 31.66 -1.39 -9.09
CA GLY A 94 31.60 -1.02 -7.67
C GLY A 94 30.91 -2.09 -6.83
N ALA A 95 30.76 -1.82 -5.52
CA ALA A 95 30.04 -2.71 -4.61
C ALA A 95 28.53 -2.45 -4.65
N PRO A 96 27.67 -3.45 -4.44
CA PRO A 96 26.26 -3.28 -4.23
C PRO A 96 25.99 -2.55 -2.89
N ILE A 97 24.82 -1.92 -2.77
CA ILE A 97 24.35 -1.38 -1.49
C ILE A 97 23.36 -2.37 -0.89
N VAL A 98 23.65 -2.88 0.30
CA VAL A 98 22.82 -3.87 0.98
C VAL A 98 22.27 -3.25 2.26
N PHE A 99 20.95 -3.23 2.38
CA PHE A 99 20.25 -2.66 3.53
C PHE A 99 19.79 -3.80 4.46
N HIS A 100 20.53 -4.04 5.52
CA HIS A 100 20.20 -5.03 6.55
C HIS A 100 19.27 -4.43 7.63
N ARG A 101 18.57 -5.27 8.37
CA ARG A 101 17.90 -4.85 9.61
C ARG A 101 18.93 -4.28 10.60
N ASP A 102 20.08 -4.93 10.72
CA ASP A 102 21.19 -4.43 11.52
C ASP A 102 21.80 -3.17 10.90
N LEU A 103 21.80 -2.06 11.67
CA LEU A 103 22.27 -0.78 11.21
C LEU A 103 23.80 -0.75 10.95
N ASP A 104 24.58 -1.46 11.77
CA ASP A 104 26.04 -1.48 11.63
C ASP A 104 26.43 -2.22 10.34
N ARG A 105 25.77 -3.34 10.02
CA ARG A 105 25.95 -4.04 8.76
C ARG A 105 25.56 -3.18 7.55
N THR A 106 24.47 -2.44 7.65
CA THR A 106 24.05 -1.51 6.59
C THR A 106 25.08 -0.41 6.40
N CYS A 107 25.57 0.20 7.49
CA CYS A 107 26.61 1.24 7.41
C CYS A 107 27.89 0.70 6.80
N ALA A 108 28.32 -0.53 7.14
CA ALA A 108 29.50 -1.16 6.53
C ALA A 108 29.32 -1.39 5.03
N ALA A 109 28.14 -1.85 4.58
CA ALA A 109 27.84 -2.00 3.16
C ALA A 109 27.83 -0.66 2.41
N ILE A 110 27.27 0.39 3.02
CA ILE A 110 27.29 1.75 2.47
C ILE A 110 28.72 2.29 2.42
N GLU A 111 29.55 2.06 3.44
CA GLU A 111 30.93 2.47 3.44
C GLU A 111 31.71 1.86 2.29
N GLN A 112 31.54 0.56 2.06
CA GLN A 112 32.16 -0.14 0.95
C GLN A 112 31.68 0.37 -0.43
N ALA A 113 30.40 0.72 -0.57
CA ALA A 113 29.81 1.11 -1.84
C ALA A 113 29.91 2.60 -2.15
N CYS A 114 29.82 3.47 -1.13
CA CYS A 114 29.62 4.92 -1.23
C CYS A 114 30.65 5.73 -0.42
N GLY A 115 31.42 5.08 0.47
CA GLY A 115 32.44 5.71 1.31
C GLY A 115 31.97 6.04 2.74
N ALA A 116 32.95 6.31 3.61
CA ALA A 116 32.75 6.50 5.05
C ALA A 116 31.86 7.71 5.40
N ARG A 117 31.86 8.76 4.56
CA ARG A 117 31.02 9.96 4.76
C ARG A 117 29.55 9.61 4.66
N ASP A 118 29.12 8.89 3.62
CA ASP A 118 27.74 8.48 3.42
C ASP A 118 27.30 7.45 4.46
N ALA A 119 28.17 6.53 4.89
CA ALA A 119 27.90 5.60 5.97
C ALA A 119 27.61 6.34 7.31
N ALA A 120 28.45 7.31 7.65
CA ALA A 120 28.24 8.15 8.84
C ALA A 120 26.95 9.00 8.73
N ALA A 121 26.66 9.52 7.53
CA ALA A 121 25.44 10.26 7.24
C ALA A 121 24.21 9.38 7.37
N TYR A 122 24.25 8.13 6.89
CA TYR A 122 23.14 7.18 7.01
C TYR A 122 22.84 6.85 8.47
N ARG A 123 23.87 6.65 9.29
CA ARG A 123 23.70 6.46 10.74
C ARG A 123 23.01 7.66 11.39
N ARG A 124 23.42 8.89 11.04
CA ARG A 124 22.74 10.11 11.54
C ARG A 124 21.29 10.19 11.03
N PHE A 125 21.05 9.87 9.76
CA PHE A 125 19.72 9.83 9.17
C PHE A 125 18.79 8.89 9.95
N VAL A 126 19.23 7.65 10.23
CA VAL A 126 18.43 6.68 10.99
C VAL A 126 18.18 7.16 12.42
N GLY A 127 19.19 7.74 13.08
CA GLY A 127 19.05 8.28 14.43
C GLY A 127 18.03 9.42 14.53
N VAL A 128 17.92 10.25 13.48
CA VAL A 128 16.96 11.36 13.41
C VAL A 128 15.58 10.88 12.98
N TRP A 129 15.49 10.09 11.89
CA TRP A 129 14.22 9.73 11.28
C TRP A 129 13.55 8.50 11.92
N GLY A 130 14.27 7.63 12.59
CA GLY A 130 13.69 6.49 13.31
C GLY A 130 12.61 6.90 14.31
N PRO A 131 12.91 7.75 15.30
CA PRO A 131 11.93 8.26 16.27
C PRO A 131 10.79 9.05 15.60
N ARG A 132 11.08 9.84 14.57
CA ARG A 132 10.09 10.63 13.81
C ARG A 132 9.10 9.72 13.10
N SER A 133 9.60 8.76 12.32
CA SER A 133 8.76 7.81 11.56
C SER A 133 7.94 6.91 12.48
N ALA A 134 8.48 6.46 13.62
CA ALA A 134 7.72 5.73 14.63
C ALA A 134 6.54 6.56 15.19
N ARG A 135 6.72 7.88 15.32
CA ARG A 135 5.63 8.77 15.75
C ARG A 135 4.59 8.99 14.64
N VAL A 136 5.02 9.14 13.38
CA VAL A 136 4.12 9.20 12.22
C VAL A 136 3.27 7.92 12.14
N MET A 137 3.89 6.74 12.34
CA MET A 137 3.15 5.48 12.37
C MET A 137 2.09 5.43 13.47
N ARG A 138 2.38 5.95 14.67
CA ARG A 138 1.36 6.07 15.72
C ARG A 138 0.22 7.02 15.34
N ALA A 139 0.52 8.13 14.67
CA ALA A 139 -0.49 9.06 14.16
C ALA A 139 -1.35 8.40 13.07
N PHE A 140 -0.75 7.63 12.17
CA PHE A 140 -1.45 6.87 11.14
C PHE A 140 -2.34 5.77 11.71
N GLY A 141 -1.99 5.21 12.86
CA GLY A 141 -2.77 4.22 13.55
C GLY A 141 -4.05 4.74 14.23
N ALA A 142 -4.34 6.04 14.18
CA ALA A 142 -5.48 6.67 14.86
C ALA A 142 -6.24 7.62 13.93
N PRO A 143 -7.55 7.88 14.18
CA PRO A 143 -8.32 8.83 13.39
C PRO A 143 -7.63 10.20 13.32
N PRO A 144 -7.53 10.84 12.14
CA PRO A 144 -6.89 12.13 11.99
C PRO A 144 -7.77 13.22 12.57
N THR A 145 -7.41 13.73 13.76
CA THR A 145 -8.04 14.91 14.35
C THR A 145 -7.00 16.01 14.50
N PRO A 146 -7.37 17.31 14.37
CA PRO A 146 -6.42 18.41 14.51
C PRO A 146 -5.59 18.32 15.78
N GLY A 147 -6.22 18.03 16.93
CA GLY A 147 -5.51 17.92 18.21
C GLY A 147 -4.57 16.73 18.33
N ARG A 148 -4.85 15.60 17.62
CA ARG A 148 -3.93 14.46 17.57
C ARG A 148 -2.76 14.72 16.65
N LEU A 149 -3.01 15.28 15.47
CA LEU A 149 -1.96 15.65 14.53
C LEU A 149 -1.03 16.69 15.16
N LEU A 150 -1.60 17.71 15.80
CA LEU A 150 -0.82 18.70 16.53
C LEU A 150 0.09 18.04 17.57
N ARG A 151 -0.44 17.16 18.42
CA ARG A 151 0.35 16.42 19.41
C ARG A 151 1.41 15.51 18.79
N SER A 152 1.07 14.84 17.70
CA SER A 152 1.98 13.90 17.03
C SER A 152 3.12 14.62 16.33
N PHE A 153 2.87 15.73 15.67
CA PHE A 153 3.84 16.44 14.86
C PHE A 153 4.56 17.53 15.65
N TRP A 154 3.89 18.29 16.53
CA TRP A 154 4.51 19.36 17.33
C TRP A 154 5.20 18.88 18.60
N GLY A 155 4.72 17.79 19.20
CA GLY A 155 5.32 17.26 20.41
C GLY A 155 6.74 16.69 20.24
N LEU A 156 7.23 16.52 19.00
CA LEU A 156 8.62 16.09 18.75
C LEU A 156 9.64 17.22 18.92
N ASP A 157 9.21 18.43 18.67
CA ASP A 157 10.12 19.58 18.50
C ASP A 157 10.18 20.50 19.70
N ALA A 158 9.42 20.22 20.76
CA ALA A 158 9.53 20.97 22.01
C ALA A 158 10.94 20.91 22.61
N ARG A 159 11.76 19.91 22.21
CA ARG A 159 13.16 19.77 22.65
C ARG A 159 14.19 20.29 21.65
N ASP A 160 13.86 20.37 20.35
CA ASP A 160 14.81 20.68 19.27
C ASP A 160 14.44 21.96 18.48
N GLY A 161 13.49 22.76 18.98
CA GLY A 161 13.04 23.99 18.32
C GLY A 161 12.03 23.75 17.21
N GLY A 162 10.74 23.71 17.57
CA GLY A 162 9.54 23.34 16.79
C GLY A 162 9.32 23.86 15.37
N SER A 163 10.21 24.69 14.84
CA SER A 163 10.20 25.13 13.46
C SER A 163 10.83 24.13 12.47
N ALA A 164 11.76 23.29 12.95
CA ALA A 164 12.51 22.39 12.08
C ALA A 164 11.64 21.24 11.53
N LEU A 165 10.82 20.60 12.37
CA LEU A 165 10.00 19.47 11.94
C LEU A 165 8.94 19.89 10.92
N SER A 166 8.25 21.00 11.12
CA SER A 166 7.26 21.50 10.18
C SER A 166 7.88 21.81 8.82
N ARG A 167 9.09 22.37 8.80
CA ARG A 167 9.86 22.60 7.57
C ARG A 167 10.23 21.28 6.89
N GLU A 168 10.76 20.31 7.64
CA GLU A 168 11.15 19.01 7.09
C GLU A 168 9.96 18.21 6.55
N PHE A 169 8.79 18.29 7.21
CA PHE A 169 7.57 17.67 6.69
C PHE A 169 7.03 18.30 5.41
N LEU A 170 7.35 19.57 5.16
CA LEU A 170 7.01 20.25 3.90
C LEU A 170 8.11 20.14 2.84
N GLN A 171 9.29 19.66 3.22
CA GLN A 171 10.44 19.55 2.34
C GLN A 171 10.22 18.43 1.29
N THR A 172 10.87 18.59 0.13
CA THR A 172 10.96 17.51 -0.86
C THR A 172 11.90 16.42 -0.38
N GLY A 173 11.62 15.17 -0.75
CA GLY A 173 12.52 14.04 -0.47
C GLY A 173 13.89 14.23 -1.11
N ASP A 174 13.94 14.77 -2.34
CA ASP A 174 15.19 15.07 -3.02
C ASP A 174 16.07 16.04 -2.22
N ALA A 175 15.48 17.12 -1.67
CA ALA A 175 16.23 18.07 -0.86
C ALA A 175 16.70 17.46 0.48
N LEU A 176 15.92 16.56 1.06
CA LEU A 176 16.35 15.79 2.25
C LEU A 176 17.57 14.92 1.92
N LEU A 177 17.54 14.18 0.81
CA LEU A 177 18.62 13.31 0.37
C LEU A 177 19.91 14.10 0.10
N ASP A 178 19.79 15.26 -0.57
CA ASP A 178 20.94 16.12 -0.86
C ASP A 178 21.56 16.75 0.40
N ALA A 179 20.76 16.94 1.46
CA ALA A 179 21.26 17.45 2.73
C ALA A 179 22.04 16.38 3.54
N TYR A 180 21.80 15.10 3.28
CA TYR A 180 22.47 14.01 4.02
C TYR A 180 23.59 13.33 3.26
N PHE A 181 23.42 13.04 1.96
CA PHE A 181 24.22 12.09 1.20
C PHE A 181 24.91 12.72 -0.01
N ASP A 182 26.03 12.14 -0.42
CA ASP A 182 26.76 12.53 -1.61
C ASP A 182 26.55 11.52 -2.78
N ASP A 183 26.57 10.21 -2.50
CA ASP A 183 26.45 9.18 -3.54
C ASP A 183 25.05 9.14 -4.15
N GLU A 184 24.98 9.28 -5.48
CA GLU A 184 23.70 9.34 -6.20
C GLU A 184 22.96 7.98 -6.24
N ARG A 185 23.66 6.82 -6.15
CA ARG A 185 23.00 5.52 -6.10
C ARG A 185 22.28 5.32 -4.76
N LEU A 186 22.94 5.73 -3.67
CA LEU A 186 22.31 5.70 -2.33
C LEU A 186 21.08 6.60 -2.30
N LYS A 187 21.19 7.83 -2.84
CA LYS A 187 20.05 8.74 -2.96
C LYS A 187 18.93 8.15 -3.81
N ALA A 188 19.25 7.54 -4.96
CA ALA A 188 18.27 6.93 -5.85
C ALA A 188 17.54 5.76 -5.21
N SER A 189 18.26 4.92 -4.45
CA SER A 189 17.67 3.79 -3.72
C SER A 189 16.65 4.25 -2.67
N LEU A 190 17.03 5.24 -1.87
CA LEU A 190 16.15 5.81 -0.84
C LEU A 190 15.00 6.60 -1.46
N ALA A 191 15.24 7.33 -2.56
CA ALA A 191 14.19 7.99 -3.33
C ALA A 191 13.19 6.98 -3.90
N TRP A 192 13.69 5.85 -4.45
CA TRP A 192 12.84 4.79 -4.97
C TRP A 192 12.00 4.13 -3.86
N PHE A 193 12.59 3.89 -2.69
CA PHE A 193 11.86 3.43 -1.51
C PHE A 193 10.72 4.39 -1.13
N GLY A 194 10.99 5.69 -1.05
CA GLY A 194 9.97 6.71 -0.73
C GLY A 194 8.88 6.79 -1.79
N ALA A 195 9.25 6.69 -3.06
CA ALA A 195 8.36 6.77 -4.21
C ALA A 195 7.35 5.61 -4.31
N GLN A 196 7.55 4.50 -3.55
CA GLN A 196 6.54 3.45 -3.42
C GLN A 196 5.21 3.98 -2.85
N SER A 197 5.20 5.14 -2.21
CA SER A 197 3.98 5.83 -1.75
C SER A 197 3.20 6.56 -2.84
N GLY A 198 3.74 6.65 -4.07
CA GLY A 198 3.08 7.23 -5.26
C GLY A 198 3.77 8.48 -5.81
N PRO A 199 3.91 9.59 -5.07
CA PRO A 199 4.48 10.83 -5.58
C PRO A 199 6.00 10.72 -5.81
N PRO A 200 6.56 11.51 -6.75
CA PRO A 200 8.00 11.61 -6.94
C PRO A 200 8.63 12.39 -5.76
N MET A 201 9.87 12.10 -5.46
CA MET A 201 10.58 12.72 -4.33
C MET A 201 10.94 14.20 -4.58
N SER A 202 10.64 14.74 -5.74
CA SER A 202 10.74 16.17 -6.08
C SER A 202 9.55 17.00 -5.58
N GLU A 203 8.45 16.38 -5.15
CA GLU A 203 7.29 17.08 -4.63
C GLU A 203 7.43 17.45 -3.14
N PRO A 204 6.87 18.60 -2.72
CA PRO A 204 6.79 18.96 -1.31
C PRO A 204 6.06 17.89 -0.48
N GLY A 205 6.50 17.72 0.77
CA GLY A 205 5.89 16.77 1.71
C GLY A 205 6.31 15.32 1.52
N THR A 206 7.29 15.03 0.65
CA THR A 206 7.76 13.66 0.40
C THR A 206 8.96 13.25 1.26
N ALA A 207 9.61 14.18 1.95
CA ALA A 207 10.72 13.86 2.85
C ALA A 207 10.36 12.79 3.93
N PRO A 208 9.19 12.82 4.58
CA PRO A 208 8.77 11.77 5.51
C PRO A 208 8.66 10.38 4.88
N MET A 209 8.37 10.28 3.58
CA MET A 209 8.26 9.00 2.87
C MET A 209 9.63 8.30 2.78
N ILE A 210 10.70 9.07 2.59
CA ILE A 210 12.08 8.57 2.69
C ILE A 210 12.43 8.21 4.13
N GLY A 211 11.99 9.04 5.08
CA GLY A 211 12.21 8.84 6.51
C GLY A 211 11.75 7.47 7.01
N PHE A 212 10.72 6.89 6.40
CA PHE A 212 10.25 5.53 6.73
C PHE A 212 11.31 4.44 6.56
N ALA A 213 12.34 4.64 5.72
CA ALA A 213 13.45 3.69 5.59
C ALA A 213 14.16 3.44 6.93
N ALA A 214 14.17 4.43 7.83
CA ALA A 214 14.76 4.28 9.16
C ALA A 214 14.01 3.27 10.06
N LEU A 215 12.72 3.02 9.82
CA LEU A 215 11.95 2.01 10.58
C LEU A 215 12.33 0.57 10.22
N MET A 216 12.92 0.36 9.06
CA MET A 216 13.31 -0.98 8.61
C MET A 216 14.39 -1.59 9.51
N HIS A 217 15.14 -0.78 10.24
CA HIS A 217 16.11 -1.23 11.25
C HIS A 217 15.44 -1.68 12.56
N THR A 218 14.21 -1.25 12.84
CA THR A 218 13.42 -1.73 13.98
C THR A 218 12.64 -2.99 13.61
N LEU A 219 11.85 -2.91 12.53
CA LEU A 219 11.03 -4.00 12.03
C LEU A 219 11.00 -3.94 10.50
N PRO A 220 11.71 -4.82 9.80
CA PRO A 220 11.80 -4.79 8.34
C PRO A 220 10.49 -5.21 7.68
N PRO A 221 10.36 -5.09 6.33
CA PRO A 221 9.25 -5.68 5.61
C PRO A 221 9.09 -7.15 5.96
N GLY A 222 7.87 -7.62 6.05
CA GLY A 222 7.58 -9.02 6.33
C GLY A 222 6.87 -9.69 5.17
N ARG A 223 7.30 -10.90 4.85
CA ARG A 223 6.60 -11.81 3.95
C ARG A 223 5.65 -12.69 4.76
N ALA A 224 4.35 -12.61 4.50
CA ALA A 224 3.41 -13.57 5.07
C ALA A 224 3.63 -14.95 4.41
N VAL A 225 3.75 -16.00 5.20
CA VAL A 225 3.97 -17.37 4.72
C VAL A 225 2.78 -17.85 3.88
N GLY A 226 3.04 -18.31 2.68
CA GLY A 226 2.01 -18.67 1.69
C GLY A 226 1.48 -17.48 0.88
N GLY A 227 2.05 -16.30 1.06
CA GLY A 227 1.70 -15.10 0.31
C GLY A 227 0.92 -14.07 1.11
N SER A 228 0.73 -12.90 0.50
CA SER A 228 -0.02 -11.77 1.06
C SER A 228 -1.42 -12.16 1.54
N GLY A 229 -2.09 -13.07 0.81
CA GLY A 229 -3.41 -13.59 1.12
C GLY A 229 -3.53 -14.29 2.47
N ALA A 230 -2.42 -14.71 3.09
CA ALA A 230 -2.44 -15.29 4.44
C ALA A 230 -2.93 -14.29 5.50
N LEU A 231 -2.69 -12.98 5.31
CA LEU A 231 -3.28 -11.94 6.17
C LEU A 231 -4.81 -11.92 6.03
N THR A 232 -5.31 -11.98 4.80
CA THR A 232 -6.75 -12.05 4.52
C THR A 232 -7.37 -13.31 5.10
N ALA A 233 -6.75 -14.47 4.90
CA ALA A 233 -7.22 -15.74 5.45
C ALA A 233 -7.32 -15.70 6.98
N ALA A 234 -6.32 -15.17 7.67
CA ALA A 234 -6.32 -15.01 9.12
C ALA A 234 -7.43 -14.05 9.61
N LEU A 235 -7.64 -12.92 8.90
CA LEU A 235 -8.72 -11.98 9.22
C LEU A 235 -10.11 -12.62 9.02
N VAL A 236 -10.31 -13.37 7.94
CA VAL A 236 -11.57 -14.10 7.71
C VAL A 236 -11.80 -15.17 8.77
N ALA A 237 -10.76 -15.94 9.13
CA ALA A 237 -10.86 -16.95 10.17
C ALA A 237 -11.19 -16.32 11.54
N ARG A 238 -10.55 -15.19 11.87
CA ARG A 238 -10.86 -14.40 13.08
C ARG A 238 -12.30 -13.91 13.07
N LEU A 239 -12.74 -13.32 11.96
CA LEU A 239 -14.11 -12.81 11.81
C LEU A 239 -15.15 -13.91 12.03
N ARG A 240 -14.94 -15.08 11.41
CA ARG A 240 -15.83 -16.25 11.55
C ARG A 240 -15.86 -16.80 12.97
N ALA A 241 -14.74 -16.81 13.65
CA ALA A 241 -14.64 -17.24 15.05
C ALA A 241 -15.45 -16.34 16.00
N ASP A 242 -15.61 -15.06 15.65
CA ASP A 242 -16.46 -14.11 16.39
C ASP A 242 -17.90 -14.03 15.84
N GLY A 243 -18.32 -14.99 14.97
CA GLY A 243 -19.70 -15.09 14.45
C GLY A 243 -20.02 -14.19 13.28
N GLY A 244 -19.03 -13.53 12.67
CA GLY A 244 -19.23 -12.74 11.44
C GLY A 244 -19.31 -13.61 10.19
N VAL A 245 -19.95 -13.09 9.14
CA VAL A 245 -20.19 -13.79 7.87
C VAL A 245 -19.50 -13.05 6.74
N VAL A 246 -18.95 -13.82 5.78
CA VAL A 246 -18.40 -13.30 4.52
C VAL A 246 -19.08 -14.03 3.36
N ALA A 247 -19.71 -13.27 2.46
CA ALA A 247 -20.27 -13.74 1.20
C ALA A 247 -19.40 -13.23 0.05
N ALA A 248 -18.79 -14.17 -0.69
CA ALA A 248 -18.01 -13.90 -1.91
C ALA A 248 -18.90 -14.09 -3.15
N GLY A 249 -18.48 -13.55 -4.29
CA GLY A 249 -19.17 -13.68 -5.57
C GLY A 249 -20.50 -12.90 -5.67
N ASP A 250 -20.79 -12.00 -4.72
CA ASP A 250 -22.06 -11.27 -4.67
C ASP A 250 -21.83 -9.75 -4.58
N ALA A 251 -21.68 -9.10 -5.72
CA ALA A 251 -21.41 -7.68 -5.82
C ALA A 251 -22.57 -6.84 -5.26
N VAL A 252 -22.29 -5.91 -4.36
CA VAL A 252 -23.25 -4.85 -4.03
C VAL A 252 -23.39 -3.92 -5.23
N THR A 253 -24.64 -3.68 -5.64
CA THR A 253 -24.97 -2.83 -6.80
C THR A 253 -25.61 -1.51 -6.40
N THR A 254 -26.21 -1.40 -5.20
CA THR A 254 -26.92 -0.19 -4.79
C THR A 254 -26.87 -0.01 -3.28
N LEU A 255 -26.63 1.22 -2.85
CA LEU A 255 -26.78 1.68 -1.48
C LEU A 255 -27.85 2.76 -1.43
N ARG A 256 -29.06 2.42 -0.97
CA ARG A 256 -30.20 3.34 -0.90
C ARG A 256 -30.56 3.66 0.55
N GLN A 257 -30.62 4.93 0.88
CA GLN A 257 -31.10 5.35 2.19
C GLN A 257 -32.61 5.19 2.30
N ILE A 258 -33.09 4.54 3.36
CA ILE A 258 -34.52 4.33 3.65
C ILE A 258 -34.79 4.73 5.09
N GLY A 259 -35.40 5.90 5.27
CA GLY A 259 -35.63 6.48 6.59
C GLY A 259 -34.30 6.69 7.33
N ALA A 260 -34.16 6.09 8.50
CA ALA A 260 -32.92 6.15 9.30
C ALA A 260 -31.90 5.04 8.99
N GLY A 261 -32.19 4.16 8.02
CA GLY A 261 -31.38 3.01 7.67
C GLY A 261 -31.07 2.93 6.17
N TRP A 262 -30.59 1.77 5.76
CA TRP A 262 -30.09 1.49 4.41
C TRP A 262 -30.73 0.23 3.82
N GLU A 263 -31.05 0.27 2.55
CA GLU A 263 -31.28 -0.90 1.72
C GLU A 263 -30.02 -1.14 0.87
N VAL A 264 -29.41 -2.29 1.05
CA VAL A 264 -28.26 -2.77 0.27
C VAL A 264 -28.78 -3.81 -0.70
N ARG A 265 -28.54 -3.61 -2.00
CA ARG A 265 -28.90 -4.57 -3.05
C ARG A 265 -27.64 -5.19 -3.64
N THR A 266 -27.77 -6.46 -4.01
CA THR A 266 -26.66 -7.20 -4.65
C THR A 266 -27.04 -7.68 -6.04
N ALA A 267 -26.03 -8.07 -6.83
CA ALA A 267 -26.20 -8.62 -8.17
C ALA A 267 -26.97 -9.96 -8.15
N ALA A 268 -26.85 -10.75 -7.09
CA ALA A 268 -27.64 -11.98 -6.88
C ALA A 268 -29.10 -11.70 -6.48
N GLY A 269 -29.54 -10.43 -6.44
CA GLY A 269 -30.93 -10.04 -6.14
C GLY A 269 -31.27 -9.98 -4.66
N ARG A 270 -30.28 -10.10 -3.76
CA ARG A 270 -30.51 -9.92 -2.31
C ARG A 270 -30.87 -8.47 -2.01
N LYS A 271 -31.74 -8.30 -1.01
CA LYS A 271 -32.14 -6.99 -0.46
C LYS A 271 -32.00 -7.04 1.05
N LEU A 272 -31.01 -6.33 1.59
CA LEU A 272 -30.72 -6.28 3.01
C LEU A 272 -31.14 -4.92 3.57
N ARG A 273 -31.90 -4.91 4.67
CA ARG A 273 -32.25 -3.69 5.40
C ARG A 273 -31.44 -3.62 6.68
N VAL A 274 -30.61 -2.60 6.79
CA VAL A 274 -29.64 -2.42 7.88
C VAL A 274 -29.64 -0.98 8.37
N ASP A 275 -29.15 -0.75 9.58
CA ASP A 275 -29.00 0.60 10.15
C ASP A 275 -27.58 1.15 9.92
N THR A 276 -26.63 0.29 9.56
CA THR A 276 -25.23 0.67 9.43
C THR A 276 -24.59 -0.04 8.23
N VAL A 277 -23.93 0.75 7.38
CA VAL A 277 -23.12 0.27 6.26
C VAL A 277 -21.70 0.82 6.40
N ILE A 278 -20.70 -0.02 6.16
CA ILE A 278 -19.31 0.40 5.99
C ILE A 278 -18.89 0.10 4.56
N ALA A 279 -18.60 1.14 3.78
CA ALA A 279 -18.08 1.00 2.43
C ALA A 279 -16.56 0.83 2.49
N GLY A 280 -16.09 -0.38 2.18
CA GLY A 280 -14.68 -0.76 2.10
C GLY A 280 -14.15 -0.82 0.66
N THR A 281 -14.93 -0.35 -0.31
CA THR A 281 -14.57 -0.21 -1.71
C THR A 281 -13.75 1.07 -1.95
N HIS A 282 -13.25 1.25 -3.18
CA HIS A 282 -12.72 2.55 -3.58
C HIS A 282 -13.78 3.65 -3.38
N VAL A 283 -13.38 4.86 -2.97
CA VAL A 283 -14.35 5.94 -2.70
C VAL A 283 -15.22 6.24 -3.92
N LEU A 284 -14.67 6.31 -5.13
CA LEU A 284 -15.45 6.56 -6.35
C LEU A 284 -16.47 5.44 -6.59
N THR A 285 -16.11 4.18 -6.38
CA THR A 285 -17.07 3.06 -6.43
C THR A 285 -18.19 3.22 -5.40
N THR A 286 -17.87 3.71 -4.19
CA THR A 286 -18.89 4.02 -3.19
C THR A 286 -19.84 5.12 -3.68
N LEU A 287 -19.31 6.16 -4.36
CA LEU A 287 -20.15 7.23 -4.93
C LEU A 287 -21.07 6.67 -6.05
N ASP A 288 -20.58 5.72 -6.87
CA ASP A 288 -21.41 5.06 -7.88
C ASP A 288 -22.58 4.29 -7.23
N LEU A 289 -22.31 3.51 -6.19
CA LEU A 289 -23.36 2.77 -5.43
C LEU A 289 -24.41 3.71 -4.79
N LEU A 290 -24.00 4.89 -4.36
CA LEU A 290 -24.90 5.91 -3.81
C LEU A 290 -25.74 6.58 -4.90
N GLN A 291 -25.15 6.84 -6.08
CA GLN A 291 -25.87 7.39 -7.23
C GLN A 291 -26.98 6.44 -7.67
N ASP A 292 -26.68 5.15 -7.81
CA ASP A 292 -27.65 4.10 -8.15
C ASP A 292 -28.74 3.96 -7.05
N GLY A 293 -28.42 4.37 -5.83
CA GLY A 293 -29.34 4.46 -4.69
C GLY A 293 -30.19 5.72 -4.64
N GLY A 294 -29.95 6.69 -5.53
CA GLY A 294 -30.69 7.95 -5.59
C GLY A 294 -30.21 9.01 -4.60
N PHE A 295 -28.95 8.99 -4.22
CA PHE A 295 -28.33 10.07 -3.44
C PHE A 295 -28.20 11.33 -4.30
N ASP A 296 -28.04 12.51 -3.68
CA ASP A 296 -27.96 13.79 -4.37
C ASP A 296 -26.80 13.82 -5.40
N ALA A 297 -27.17 13.85 -6.68
CA ALA A 297 -26.22 13.80 -7.78
C ALA A 297 -25.27 15.01 -7.80
N ALA A 298 -25.73 16.20 -7.43
CA ALA A 298 -24.89 17.40 -7.42
C ALA A 298 -23.77 17.30 -6.37
N VAL A 299 -24.07 16.72 -5.22
CA VAL A 299 -23.10 16.45 -4.16
C VAL A 299 -22.08 15.41 -4.63
N LEU A 300 -22.54 14.32 -5.25
CA LEU A 300 -21.64 13.25 -5.74
C LEU A 300 -20.73 13.75 -6.85
N ASP A 301 -21.23 14.56 -7.77
CA ASP A 301 -20.46 15.14 -8.86
C ASP A 301 -19.42 16.15 -8.37
N ASP A 302 -19.74 16.94 -7.33
CA ASP A 302 -18.76 17.80 -6.68
C ASP A 302 -17.62 16.99 -6.07
N TRP A 303 -17.92 15.94 -5.33
CA TRP A 303 -16.90 15.08 -4.75
C TRP A 303 -16.05 14.38 -5.81
N ARG A 304 -16.65 13.85 -6.90
CA ARG A 304 -15.91 13.22 -8.01
C ARG A 304 -14.91 14.16 -8.65
N ARG A 305 -15.29 15.43 -8.89
CA ARG A 305 -14.38 16.43 -9.49
C ARG A 305 -13.19 16.76 -8.59
N ARG A 306 -13.35 16.68 -7.28
CA ARG A 306 -12.33 17.06 -6.29
C ARG A 306 -11.45 15.90 -5.85
N ILE A 307 -11.90 14.66 -5.98
CA ILE A 307 -11.12 13.47 -5.66
C ILE A 307 -10.19 13.15 -6.84
N ARG A 308 -8.88 13.25 -6.62
CA ARG A 308 -7.90 12.90 -7.64
C ARG A 308 -7.36 11.49 -7.42
N VAL A 309 -7.41 10.68 -8.47
CA VAL A 309 -6.83 9.32 -8.49
C VAL A 309 -5.40 9.35 -9.05
N GLY A 310 -5.09 10.35 -9.89
CA GLY A 310 -3.82 10.44 -10.60
C GLY A 310 -3.80 9.65 -11.92
N PRO A 311 -2.72 9.77 -12.68
CA PRO A 311 -2.62 9.23 -14.04
C PRO A 311 -2.38 7.71 -14.10
N GLY A 312 -2.34 7.02 -12.97
CA GLY A 312 -1.90 5.65 -12.80
C GLY A 312 -0.57 5.59 -12.06
N ILE A 313 -0.23 4.42 -11.50
CA ILE A 313 0.97 4.33 -10.66
C ILE A 313 1.98 3.32 -11.16
N GLY A 314 1.55 2.28 -11.89
CA GLY A 314 2.51 1.32 -12.42
C GLY A 314 1.87 0.05 -12.96
N MET A 315 2.72 -0.82 -13.50
CA MET A 315 2.36 -2.15 -13.94
C MET A 315 3.23 -3.23 -13.28
N VAL A 316 2.80 -4.47 -13.34
CA VAL A 316 3.50 -5.59 -12.71
C VAL A 316 3.71 -6.72 -13.72
N VAL A 317 4.94 -7.25 -13.77
CA VAL A 317 5.23 -8.50 -14.47
C VAL A 317 5.47 -9.59 -13.43
N ARG A 318 4.62 -10.61 -13.42
CA ARG A 318 4.73 -11.79 -12.56
C ARG A 318 5.43 -12.90 -13.33
N LEU A 319 6.41 -13.52 -12.72
CA LEU A 319 7.26 -14.49 -13.38
C LEU A 319 7.34 -15.80 -12.59
N ALA A 320 7.30 -16.93 -13.30
CA ALA A 320 7.86 -18.19 -12.86
C ALA A 320 9.22 -18.39 -13.55
N THR A 321 10.27 -18.70 -12.80
CA THR A 321 11.63 -18.83 -13.31
C THR A 321 12.30 -20.08 -12.74
N ASP A 322 13.30 -20.62 -13.46
CA ASP A 322 14.15 -21.73 -12.99
C ASP A 322 15.41 -21.24 -12.23
N ALA A 323 15.65 -19.94 -12.20
CA ALA A 323 16.72 -19.33 -11.45
C ALA A 323 16.35 -17.93 -10.93
N LEU A 324 16.97 -17.52 -9.82
CA LEU A 324 16.90 -16.15 -9.31
C LEU A 324 17.87 -15.23 -10.07
N PRO A 325 17.57 -13.90 -10.17
CA PRO A 325 18.51 -12.94 -10.75
C PRO A 325 19.85 -12.98 -10.00
N ARG A 326 20.94 -13.06 -10.74
CA ARG A 326 22.31 -13.03 -10.20
C ARG A 326 22.94 -11.69 -10.51
N TYR A 327 23.08 -10.86 -9.49
CA TYR A 327 23.69 -9.54 -9.63
C TYR A 327 25.20 -9.64 -9.41
N PRO A 328 26.05 -9.12 -10.33
CA PRO A 328 27.50 -9.14 -10.18
C PRO A 328 27.95 -8.55 -8.84
N GLY A 329 28.87 -9.21 -8.18
CA GLY A 329 29.47 -8.75 -6.91
C GLY A 329 28.58 -8.95 -5.67
N SER A 330 27.48 -9.70 -5.76
CA SER A 330 26.61 -10.03 -4.61
C SER A 330 26.26 -11.51 -4.55
N SER A 331 25.97 -11.99 -3.36
CA SER A 331 25.36 -13.30 -3.16
C SER A 331 23.85 -13.25 -3.37
N THR A 332 23.24 -14.40 -3.66
CA THR A 332 21.78 -14.52 -3.75
C THR A 332 21.09 -14.19 -2.41
N ALA A 333 21.68 -14.56 -1.28
CA ALA A 333 21.15 -14.25 0.03
C ALA A 333 21.12 -12.74 0.33
N GLU A 334 22.02 -11.96 -0.22
CA GLU A 334 22.03 -10.50 -0.09
C GLU A 334 21.01 -9.83 -1.01
N SER A 335 20.80 -10.34 -2.21
CA SER A 335 19.99 -9.70 -3.24
C SER A 335 18.51 -10.14 -3.21
N ALA A 336 18.21 -11.40 -2.89
CA ALA A 336 16.88 -11.97 -3.12
C ALA A 336 15.90 -11.83 -1.94
N ASN A 337 16.38 -11.55 -0.71
CA ASN A 337 15.54 -11.58 0.49
C ASN A 337 14.66 -10.34 0.67
N GLY A 338 14.93 -9.25 -0.03
CA GLY A 338 14.23 -7.98 0.16
C GLY A 338 13.81 -7.31 -1.14
N LEU A 339 13.65 -6.01 -1.06
CA LEU A 339 13.29 -5.14 -2.16
C LEU A 339 14.53 -4.82 -3.00
N GLN A 340 14.52 -5.16 -4.28
CA GLN A 340 15.66 -4.94 -5.19
C GLN A 340 15.39 -3.65 -5.99
N PHE A 341 16.13 -2.58 -5.67
CA PHE A 341 15.95 -1.26 -6.28
C PHE A 341 16.78 -1.17 -7.57
N LEU A 342 16.16 -1.44 -8.71
CA LEU A 342 16.80 -1.36 -10.03
C LEU A 342 16.59 0.04 -10.60
N VAL A 343 17.47 0.93 -10.24
CA VAL A 343 17.48 2.34 -10.65
C VAL A 343 18.91 2.85 -10.74
N ALA A 344 19.21 3.57 -11.82
CA ALA A 344 20.56 4.09 -12.05
C ALA A 344 20.83 5.38 -11.24
N ASP A 345 19.88 6.30 -11.25
CA ASP A 345 19.96 7.60 -10.58
C ASP A 345 18.56 8.21 -10.40
N ARG A 346 18.44 9.30 -9.62
CA ARG A 346 17.17 10.03 -9.43
C ARG A 346 16.66 10.69 -10.70
N ARG A 347 17.50 10.89 -11.72
CA ARG A 347 17.09 11.42 -13.02
C ARG A 347 16.20 10.41 -13.75
N GLN A 348 16.50 9.11 -13.64
CA GLN A 348 15.65 8.05 -14.19
C GLN A 348 14.26 8.09 -13.54
N LEU A 349 14.18 8.21 -12.20
CA LEU A 349 12.91 8.34 -11.47
C LEU A 349 12.10 9.55 -11.96
N ARG A 350 12.73 10.72 -12.04
CA ARG A 350 12.05 11.96 -12.51
C ARG A 350 11.56 11.87 -13.95
N ARG A 351 12.32 11.24 -14.84
CA ARG A 351 11.92 11.04 -16.24
C ARG A 351 10.76 10.07 -16.38
N ALA A 352 10.77 8.97 -15.62
CA ALA A 352 9.67 8.01 -15.61
C ALA A 352 8.37 8.66 -15.11
N HIS A 353 8.43 9.42 -14.00
CA HIS A 353 7.27 10.15 -13.49
C HIS A 353 6.77 11.21 -14.49
N GLY A 354 7.67 11.99 -15.08
CA GLY A 354 7.29 13.03 -16.05
C GLY A 354 6.61 12.45 -17.29
N ALA A 355 7.11 11.34 -17.82
CA ALA A 355 6.48 10.65 -18.94
C ALA A 355 5.07 10.14 -18.55
N ALA A 356 4.94 9.44 -17.43
CA ALA A 356 3.65 8.93 -16.98
C ALA A 356 2.63 10.06 -16.72
N SER A 357 3.08 11.21 -16.21
CA SER A 357 2.22 12.37 -16.00
C SER A 357 1.74 13.00 -17.31
N ALA A 358 2.49 12.79 -18.40
CA ALA A 358 2.11 13.20 -19.75
C ALA A 358 1.26 12.13 -20.49
N GLY A 359 1.05 10.97 -19.89
CA GLY A 359 0.39 9.83 -20.53
C GLY A 359 1.32 8.98 -21.38
N ASP A 360 2.64 9.18 -21.29
CA ASP A 360 3.64 8.45 -22.07
C ASP A 360 4.24 7.30 -21.26
N LEU A 361 4.69 6.25 -21.96
CA LEU A 361 5.47 5.18 -21.35
C LEU A 361 6.86 5.71 -20.93
N PRO A 362 7.42 5.27 -19.79
CA PRO A 362 8.71 5.73 -19.34
C PRO A 362 9.81 5.39 -20.37
N PRO A 363 10.71 6.34 -20.69
CA PRO A 363 11.78 6.09 -21.65
C PRO A 363 12.73 4.95 -21.21
N ARG A 364 12.90 4.81 -19.90
CA ARG A 364 13.55 3.66 -19.24
C ARG A 364 12.76 3.32 -17.98
N PRO A 365 12.18 2.10 -17.89
CA PRO A 365 11.43 1.68 -16.71
C PRO A 365 12.26 1.75 -15.43
N VAL A 366 11.63 2.07 -14.31
CA VAL A 366 12.20 1.93 -12.97
C VAL A 366 11.57 0.72 -12.30
N VAL A 367 12.38 -0.25 -11.90
CA VAL A 367 11.90 -1.57 -11.50
C VAL A 367 12.23 -1.86 -10.05
N LEU A 368 11.23 -2.30 -9.30
CA LEU A 368 11.38 -2.93 -8.00
C LEU A 368 11.19 -4.44 -8.21
N ALA A 369 12.27 -5.20 -8.15
CA ALA A 369 12.18 -6.64 -8.24
C ALA A 369 12.02 -7.25 -6.84
N MET A 370 11.24 -8.32 -6.76
CA MET A 370 10.91 -9.02 -5.51
C MET A 370 10.94 -10.53 -5.77
N SER A 371 11.85 -11.23 -5.12
CA SER A 371 12.11 -12.67 -5.29
C SER A 371 11.67 -13.46 -4.06
N PHE A 372 10.41 -13.27 -3.63
CA PHE A 372 9.95 -13.76 -2.32
C PHE A 372 9.91 -15.28 -2.16
N SER A 373 10.00 -16.08 -3.23
CA SER A 373 10.23 -17.53 -3.12
C SER A 373 11.60 -17.88 -2.51
N ALA A 374 12.56 -16.94 -2.51
CA ALA A 374 13.83 -17.10 -1.79
C ALA A 374 13.65 -17.03 -0.27
N VAL A 375 12.65 -16.27 0.20
CA VAL A 375 12.31 -16.10 1.61
C VAL A 375 11.26 -17.14 2.05
N ASP A 376 10.29 -17.39 1.19
CA ASP A 376 9.19 -18.33 1.41
C ASP A 376 9.13 -19.37 0.27
N PRO A 377 9.85 -20.48 0.38
CA PRO A 377 9.85 -21.51 -0.66
C PRO A 377 8.50 -22.18 -0.90
N SER A 378 7.52 -22.00 0.01
CA SER A 378 6.20 -22.63 -0.12
C SER A 378 5.35 -22.07 -1.27
N ILE A 379 5.77 -20.97 -1.89
CA ILE A 379 5.02 -20.28 -2.95
C ILE A 379 5.41 -20.68 -4.39
N ALA A 380 6.38 -21.60 -4.53
CA ALA A 380 6.81 -22.11 -5.83
C ALA A 380 7.19 -23.58 -5.74
N PRO A 381 7.17 -24.35 -6.85
CA PRO A 381 7.68 -25.70 -6.91
C PRO A 381 9.17 -25.79 -6.56
N ALA A 382 9.63 -26.93 -6.10
CA ALA A 382 11.04 -27.15 -5.82
C ALA A 382 11.91 -26.96 -7.08
N GLY A 383 12.93 -26.11 -6.99
CA GLY A 383 13.80 -25.76 -8.10
C GLY A 383 13.26 -24.64 -9.02
N GLU A 384 12.05 -24.15 -8.77
CA GLU A 384 11.50 -22.99 -9.45
C GLU A 384 11.30 -21.81 -8.48
N HIS A 385 11.12 -20.62 -9.04
CA HIS A 385 10.99 -19.39 -8.29
C HIS A 385 9.80 -18.55 -8.77
N GLN A 386 9.23 -17.79 -7.86
CA GLN A 386 8.22 -16.76 -8.15
C GLN A 386 8.87 -15.39 -7.97
N LEU A 387 8.81 -14.56 -9.01
CA LEU A 387 9.27 -13.17 -8.96
C LEU A 387 8.14 -12.21 -9.35
N SER A 388 8.22 -11.02 -8.79
CA SER A 388 7.36 -9.90 -9.16
C SER A 388 8.21 -8.70 -9.51
N LEU A 389 8.01 -8.14 -10.69
CA LEU A 389 8.66 -6.93 -11.17
C LEU A 389 7.62 -5.81 -11.16
N TRP A 390 7.73 -4.92 -10.17
CA TRP A 390 6.91 -3.71 -10.11
C TRP A 390 7.61 -2.60 -10.86
N ALA A 391 6.98 -2.13 -11.94
CA ALA A 391 7.47 -0.98 -12.71
C ALA A 391 6.55 0.22 -12.43
N GLN A 392 7.04 1.19 -11.67
CA GLN A 392 6.25 2.35 -11.26
C GLN A 392 6.22 3.41 -12.35
N TRP A 393 5.15 4.19 -12.31
CA TRP A 393 4.85 5.28 -13.23
C TRP A 393 4.63 4.82 -14.67
N HIS A 394 3.60 3.98 -14.81
CA HIS A 394 2.97 3.66 -16.08
C HIS A 394 1.57 4.27 -16.08
N PRO A 395 1.18 5.03 -17.12
CA PRO A 395 -0.10 5.74 -17.13
C PRO A 395 -1.28 4.78 -17.29
N TYR A 396 -2.42 5.13 -16.72
CA TYR A 396 -3.67 4.38 -16.93
C TYR A 396 -4.20 4.61 -18.35
N GLU A 397 -4.19 5.86 -18.82
CA GLU A 397 -4.56 6.27 -20.17
C GLU A 397 -3.30 6.68 -20.94
N LEU A 398 -3.12 6.15 -22.14
CA LEU A 398 -2.01 6.49 -23.02
C LEU A 398 -2.31 7.76 -23.82
N ALA A 399 -1.35 8.70 -23.91
CA ALA A 399 -1.53 10.00 -24.52
C ALA A 399 -1.90 9.94 -26.01
N ASP A 400 -1.47 8.89 -26.72
CA ASP A 400 -1.81 8.66 -28.12
C ASP A 400 -3.19 8.02 -28.33
N GLY A 401 -3.92 7.74 -27.23
CA GLY A 401 -5.23 7.09 -27.23
C GLY A 401 -5.21 5.61 -27.57
N SER A 402 -4.04 4.99 -27.66
CA SER A 402 -3.93 3.55 -27.89
C SER A 402 -4.35 2.72 -26.67
N ASP A 403 -4.69 1.45 -26.91
CA ASP A 403 -5.10 0.51 -25.88
C ASP A 403 -3.89 -0.24 -25.29
N TRP A 404 -3.93 -0.53 -23.99
CA TRP A 404 -2.91 -1.30 -23.30
C TRP A 404 -2.70 -2.72 -23.86
N THR A 405 -3.67 -3.29 -24.58
CA THR A 405 -3.52 -4.61 -25.22
C THR A 405 -2.39 -4.62 -26.25
N ALA A 406 -2.11 -3.49 -26.90
CA ALA A 406 -1.00 -3.37 -27.86
C ALA A 406 0.36 -3.14 -27.17
N HIS A 407 0.39 -2.62 -25.94
CA HIS A 407 1.59 -2.20 -25.25
C HIS A 407 2.04 -3.11 -24.11
N ALA A 408 1.12 -3.93 -23.56
CA ALA A 408 1.37 -4.73 -22.37
C ALA A 408 2.59 -5.66 -22.49
N GLU A 409 2.64 -6.46 -23.55
CA GLU A 409 3.73 -7.43 -23.75
C GLU A 409 5.05 -6.76 -24.16
N PRO A 410 5.07 -5.78 -25.12
CA PRO A 410 6.28 -5.03 -25.41
C PRO A 410 6.85 -4.29 -24.20
N GLU A 411 6.01 -3.71 -23.35
CA GLU A 411 6.49 -3.01 -22.15
C GLU A 411 6.98 -3.99 -21.08
N ALA A 412 6.35 -5.17 -20.97
CA ALA A 412 6.85 -6.24 -20.12
C ALA A 412 8.26 -6.72 -20.56
N ASP A 413 8.51 -6.81 -21.87
CA ASP A 413 9.84 -7.11 -22.41
C ASP A 413 10.87 -6.03 -22.02
N ARG A 414 10.50 -4.75 -22.07
CA ARG A 414 11.37 -3.64 -21.62
C ARG A 414 11.67 -3.70 -20.13
N ILE A 415 10.68 -4.04 -19.29
CA ILE A 415 10.84 -4.22 -17.85
C ILE A 415 11.78 -5.40 -17.55
N ILE A 416 11.62 -6.53 -18.25
CA ILE A 416 12.50 -7.69 -18.12
C ILE A 416 13.92 -7.36 -18.58
N ALA A 417 14.08 -6.62 -19.70
CA ALA A 417 15.37 -6.17 -20.19
C ALA A 417 16.08 -5.23 -19.20
N GLU A 418 15.34 -4.39 -18.49
CA GLU A 418 15.91 -3.56 -17.42
C GLU A 418 16.51 -4.44 -16.31
N VAL A 419 15.80 -5.50 -15.86
CA VAL A 419 16.35 -6.46 -14.89
C VAL A 419 17.59 -7.17 -15.44
N ASP A 420 17.51 -7.65 -16.69
CA ASP A 420 18.61 -8.37 -17.36
C ASP A 420 19.87 -7.49 -17.51
N SER A 421 19.72 -6.18 -17.64
CA SER A 421 20.83 -5.23 -17.68
C SER A 421 21.66 -5.19 -16.39
N TYR A 422 21.03 -5.49 -15.24
CA TYR A 422 21.69 -5.60 -13.93
C TYR A 422 22.08 -7.04 -13.58
N ALA A 423 21.33 -8.04 -14.08
CA ALA A 423 21.53 -9.47 -13.84
C ALA A 423 21.64 -10.22 -15.19
N PRO A 424 22.77 -10.15 -15.88
CA PRO A 424 22.91 -10.65 -17.24
C PRO A 424 22.56 -12.14 -17.39
N GLY A 425 21.66 -12.43 -18.32
CA GLY A 425 21.15 -13.77 -18.59
C GLY A 425 19.88 -14.15 -17.81
N PHE A 426 19.37 -13.27 -16.93
CA PHE A 426 18.16 -13.52 -16.18
C PHE A 426 16.95 -13.79 -17.07
N ALA A 427 16.80 -13.07 -18.19
CA ALA A 427 15.67 -13.25 -19.10
C ALA A 427 15.55 -14.71 -19.63
N LYS A 428 16.65 -15.45 -19.69
CA LYS A 428 16.66 -16.86 -20.13
C LYS A 428 16.08 -17.83 -19.09
N SER A 429 16.00 -17.42 -17.83
CA SER A 429 15.44 -18.23 -16.73
C SER A 429 13.91 -18.19 -16.67
N ILE A 430 13.26 -17.37 -17.48
CA ILE A 430 11.80 -17.16 -17.41
C ILE A 430 11.09 -18.34 -18.06
N LEU A 431 10.30 -19.05 -17.27
CA LEU A 431 9.48 -20.18 -17.69
C LEU A 431 8.09 -19.72 -18.13
N ARG A 432 7.47 -18.80 -17.35
CA ARG A 432 6.12 -18.26 -17.60
C ARG A 432 6.04 -16.83 -17.11
N ARG A 433 5.17 -16.04 -17.74
CA ARG A 433 4.89 -14.67 -17.31
C ARG A 433 3.39 -14.36 -17.29
N HIS A 434 3.00 -13.43 -16.46
CA HIS A 434 1.69 -12.82 -16.41
C HIS A 434 1.86 -11.31 -16.24
N VAL A 435 1.27 -10.54 -17.13
CA VAL A 435 1.38 -9.09 -17.17
C VAL A 435 0.11 -8.47 -16.57
N GLN A 436 0.26 -7.52 -15.67
CA GLN A 436 -0.83 -6.72 -15.10
C GLN A 436 -0.56 -5.25 -15.42
N THR A 437 -1.26 -4.71 -16.40
CA THR A 437 -1.26 -3.27 -16.74
C THR A 437 -2.01 -2.46 -15.68
N PRO A 438 -1.97 -1.12 -15.68
CA PRO A 438 -2.81 -0.31 -14.80
C PRO A 438 -4.32 -0.61 -14.97
N VAL A 439 -4.77 -0.91 -16.20
CA VAL A 439 -6.16 -1.30 -16.48
C VAL A 439 -6.50 -2.66 -15.87
N ASP A 440 -5.56 -3.60 -15.90
CA ASP A 440 -5.75 -4.91 -15.26
C ASP A 440 -5.83 -4.80 -13.73
N LEU A 441 -5.06 -3.91 -13.11
CA LEU A 441 -5.13 -3.64 -11.67
C LEU A 441 -6.52 -3.13 -11.27
N GLU A 442 -7.14 -2.27 -12.08
CA GLU A 442 -8.53 -1.84 -11.86
C GLU A 442 -9.50 -2.99 -12.06
N ARG A 443 -9.40 -3.71 -13.17
CA ARG A 443 -10.32 -4.80 -13.52
C ARG A 443 -10.30 -5.92 -12.48
N GLU A 444 -9.11 -6.37 -12.08
CA GLU A 444 -8.95 -7.51 -11.17
C GLU A 444 -9.24 -7.15 -9.71
N MET A 445 -8.87 -5.97 -9.25
CA MET A 445 -8.90 -5.62 -7.83
C MET A 445 -9.75 -4.40 -7.50
N GLY A 446 -10.30 -3.71 -8.50
CA GLY A 446 -11.09 -2.49 -8.29
C GLY A 446 -10.25 -1.27 -7.91
N LEU A 447 -8.99 -1.27 -8.28
CA LEU A 447 -8.06 -0.15 -8.05
C LEU A 447 -8.28 0.90 -9.15
N ARG A 448 -9.25 1.78 -8.97
CA ARG A 448 -9.64 2.82 -9.94
C ARG A 448 -8.42 3.57 -10.45
N GLY A 449 -8.35 3.74 -11.79
CA GLY A 449 -7.22 4.39 -12.45
C GLY A 449 -5.88 3.65 -12.28
N GLY A 450 -5.88 2.36 -11.92
CA GLY A 450 -4.67 1.57 -11.64
C GLY A 450 -3.89 2.04 -10.41
N ASN A 451 -4.48 2.91 -9.57
CA ASN A 451 -3.76 3.47 -8.44
C ASN A 451 -3.86 2.58 -7.19
N VAL A 452 -2.75 1.94 -6.83
CA VAL A 452 -2.65 1.07 -5.64
C VAL A 452 -2.81 1.81 -4.31
N MET A 453 -2.69 3.14 -4.30
CA MET A 453 -2.96 3.99 -3.14
C MET A 453 -4.42 4.46 -3.08
N HIS A 454 -5.26 4.08 -4.04
CA HIS A 454 -6.64 4.48 -4.32
C HIS A 454 -6.74 5.92 -4.84
N VAL A 455 -6.43 6.91 -4.03
CA VAL A 455 -6.34 8.32 -4.42
C VAL A 455 -4.92 8.81 -4.25
N GLU A 456 -4.56 9.88 -4.89
CA GLU A 456 -3.21 10.45 -4.80
C GLU A 456 -2.76 10.62 -3.34
N MET A 457 -1.45 10.49 -3.13
CA MET A 457 -0.80 10.73 -1.84
C MET A 457 -0.13 12.11 -1.82
N SER A 458 -0.73 13.08 -2.51
CA SER A 458 -0.35 14.50 -2.46
C SER A 458 -0.74 15.11 -1.10
N LEU A 459 -0.05 16.18 -0.69
CA LEU A 459 -0.25 16.81 0.64
C LEU A 459 -1.70 17.20 0.92
N ASP A 460 -2.42 17.67 -0.10
CA ASP A 460 -3.81 18.11 -0.02
C ASP A 460 -4.83 16.96 -0.08
N GLN A 461 -4.37 15.71 -0.26
CA GLN A 461 -5.19 14.49 -0.17
C GLN A 461 -4.66 13.52 0.88
N MET A 462 -3.97 14.01 1.90
CA MET A 462 -3.49 13.21 3.04
C MET A 462 -4.14 13.67 4.36
N MET A 463 -4.08 12.82 5.36
CA MET A 463 -4.50 13.10 6.75
C MET A 463 -5.93 13.64 6.85
N LEU A 464 -6.11 14.92 7.25
CA LEU A 464 -7.42 15.58 7.43
C LEU A 464 -8.15 15.89 6.10
N TRP A 465 -7.46 15.72 4.99
CA TRP A 465 -7.98 16.03 3.67
C TRP A 465 -8.23 14.79 2.81
N ARG A 466 -8.05 13.58 3.39
CA ARG A 466 -8.18 12.33 2.63
C ARG A 466 -9.56 11.66 2.81
N PRO A 467 -10.31 11.35 1.72
CA PRO A 467 -10.09 11.76 0.32
C PRO A 467 -10.46 13.22 0.07
N LEU A 468 -11.30 13.82 0.91
CA LEU A 468 -11.72 15.21 0.98
C LEU A 468 -11.91 15.61 2.45
N PRO A 469 -11.80 16.92 2.80
CA PRO A 469 -11.97 17.39 4.18
C PRO A 469 -13.27 16.90 4.82
N GLU A 470 -14.39 16.98 4.12
CA GLU A 470 -15.71 16.57 4.59
C GLU A 470 -15.88 15.05 4.76
N LEU A 471 -15.10 14.26 4.05
CA LEU A 471 -15.09 12.79 4.11
C LEU A 471 -13.97 12.23 5.01
N SER A 472 -13.03 13.04 5.44
CA SER A 472 -11.84 12.62 6.19
C SER A 472 -12.16 11.97 7.54
N GLY A 473 -13.31 12.31 8.13
CA GLY A 473 -13.84 11.72 9.36
C GLY A 473 -14.47 10.34 9.18
N GLN A 474 -14.38 9.74 7.99
CA GLN A 474 -14.97 8.44 7.62
C GLN A 474 -16.51 8.37 7.73
N ARG A 475 -17.21 9.46 8.03
CA ARG A 475 -18.67 9.59 7.88
C ARG A 475 -18.98 10.27 6.56
N VAL A 476 -20.06 9.84 5.92
CA VAL A 476 -20.55 10.48 4.69
C VAL A 476 -21.58 11.53 5.07
N PRO A 477 -21.33 12.82 4.80
CA PRO A 477 -22.32 13.88 5.05
C PRO A 477 -23.63 13.62 4.33
N GLY A 478 -24.77 13.84 5.00
CA GLY A 478 -26.09 13.57 4.44
C GLY A 478 -26.51 12.09 4.44
N ALA A 479 -25.59 11.15 4.75
CA ALA A 479 -25.80 9.71 4.70
C ALA A 479 -25.62 9.06 6.10
N ALA A 480 -26.53 9.36 7.02
CA ALA A 480 -26.45 8.83 8.39
C ALA A 480 -26.38 7.29 8.41
N GLY A 481 -25.45 6.73 9.18
CA GLY A 481 -25.23 5.29 9.26
C GLY A 481 -24.32 4.72 8.15
N LEU A 482 -23.86 5.54 7.20
CA LEU A 482 -22.85 5.16 6.21
C LEU A 482 -21.45 5.65 6.63
N TYR A 483 -20.51 4.73 6.62
CA TYR A 483 -19.11 4.98 6.95
C TYR A 483 -18.20 4.51 5.82
N LEU A 484 -17.05 5.18 5.68
CA LEU A 484 -16.00 4.82 4.72
C LEU A 484 -14.86 4.09 5.44
N THR A 485 -14.25 3.14 4.74
CA THR A 485 -12.96 2.56 5.11
C THR A 485 -12.15 2.23 3.85
N GLY A 486 -10.92 1.75 4.02
CA GLY A 486 -10.06 1.43 2.89
C GLY A 486 -8.96 2.45 2.65
N ALA A 487 -8.17 2.22 1.61
CA ALA A 487 -7.03 3.06 1.25
C ALA A 487 -7.44 4.45 0.74
N SER A 488 -8.70 4.66 0.35
CA SER A 488 -9.24 5.98 0.03
C SER A 488 -9.36 6.91 1.24
N THR A 489 -9.30 6.39 2.46
CA THR A 489 -9.37 7.17 3.71
C THR A 489 -8.02 7.16 4.44
N HIS A 490 -7.88 8.00 5.46
CA HIS A 490 -6.66 8.03 6.29
C HIS A 490 -6.32 6.62 6.85
N PRO A 491 -5.05 6.20 6.85
CA PRO A 491 -3.83 6.92 6.44
C PRO A 491 -3.49 6.82 4.94
N GLY A 492 -4.25 6.09 4.15
CA GLY A 492 -3.97 5.82 2.74
C GLY A 492 -3.62 4.36 2.47
N GLY A 493 -2.88 4.12 1.38
CA GLY A 493 -2.42 2.80 0.99
C GLY A 493 -1.34 2.20 1.91
N GLY A 494 -0.74 1.09 1.49
CA GLY A 494 0.41 0.46 2.17
C GLY A 494 0.05 -0.65 3.16
N VAL A 495 -1.18 -1.19 3.12
CA VAL A 495 -1.63 -2.32 3.96
C VAL A 495 -1.44 -2.04 5.46
N SER A 496 -2.17 -1.04 5.98
CA SER A 496 -2.05 -0.66 7.40
C SER A 496 -3.10 -1.30 8.32
N GLY A 497 -4.33 -1.53 7.83
CA GLY A 497 -5.48 -1.91 8.63
C GLY A 497 -6.05 -0.77 9.51
N ALA A 498 -5.34 0.35 9.61
CA ALA A 498 -5.66 1.44 10.53
C ALA A 498 -6.99 2.13 10.20
N SER A 499 -7.30 2.30 8.91
CA SER A 499 -8.59 2.81 8.47
C SER A 499 -9.75 1.93 8.96
N GLY A 500 -9.61 0.61 8.86
CA GLY A 500 -10.61 -0.35 9.34
C GLY A 500 -10.84 -0.27 10.85
N ARG A 501 -9.74 -0.23 11.63
CA ARG A 501 -9.81 -0.04 13.09
C ARG A 501 -10.51 1.26 13.45
N SER A 502 -10.18 2.35 12.77
CA SER A 502 -10.79 3.67 13.00
C SER A 502 -12.28 3.67 12.68
N ALA A 503 -12.70 3.09 11.56
CA ALA A 503 -14.11 2.98 11.17
C ALA A 503 -14.90 2.16 12.19
N ALA A 504 -14.40 1.01 12.64
CA ALA A 504 -15.04 0.19 13.66
C ALA A 504 -15.22 0.95 14.98
N GLN A 505 -14.17 1.63 15.47
CA GLN A 505 -14.24 2.44 16.69
C GLN A 505 -15.26 3.57 16.57
N LEU A 506 -15.36 4.17 15.37
CA LEU A 506 -16.32 5.22 15.09
C LEU A 506 -17.75 4.69 15.15
N VAL A 507 -18.04 3.57 14.48
CA VAL A 507 -19.35 2.91 14.51
C VAL A 507 -19.75 2.52 15.94
N LEU A 508 -18.87 1.87 16.69
CA LEU A 508 -19.14 1.47 18.07
C LEU A 508 -19.44 2.66 18.98
N ARG A 509 -18.70 3.77 18.81
CA ARG A 509 -18.95 5.01 19.55
C ARG A 509 -20.34 5.59 19.24
N ASP A 510 -20.71 5.64 17.96
CA ASP A 510 -21.97 6.23 17.53
C ASP A 510 -23.17 5.37 17.97
N ARG A 511 -23.06 4.04 17.89
CA ARG A 511 -24.07 3.10 18.39
C ARG A 511 -24.24 3.18 19.91
N ARG A 512 -23.18 3.36 20.68
CA ARG A 512 -23.28 3.60 22.13
C ARG A 512 -24.03 4.91 22.43
N ARG A 513 -23.73 5.98 21.69
CA ARG A 513 -24.42 7.26 21.86
C ARG A 513 -25.90 7.21 21.49
N SER A 514 -26.30 6.40 20.51
CA SER A 514 -27.70 6.21 20.15
C SER A 514 -28.46 5.37 21.18
N ARG A 515 -27.80 4.37 21.79
CA ARG A 515 -28.40 3.56 22.87
C ARG A 515 -28.55 4.31 24.18
N PHE A 516 -27.68 5.31 24.45
CA PHE A 516 -27.70 6.10 25.70
C PHE A 516 -27.74 7.60 25.39
N PRO A 517 -28.92 8.16 25.04
CA PRO A 517 -29.03 9.56 24.60
C PRO A 517 -28.66 10.58 25.70
N LEU A 518 -28.65 10.20 26.98
CA LEU A 518 -28.23 11.04 28.11
C LEU A 518 -26.73 11.38 28.10
N LEU A 519 -25.90 10.63 27.34
CA LEU A 519 -24.47 10.92 27.15
C LEU A 519 -24.19 12.04 26.10
N ARG A 520 -25.25 12.62 25.50
CA ARG A 520 -25.12 13.73 24.52
C ARG A 520 -24.79 15.10 25.15
N ARG A 521 -24.77 15.24 26.48
CA ARG A 521 -24.63 16.54 27.16
C ARG A 521 -23.29 16.78 27.87
N ARG A 522 -22.20 16.08 27.49
CA ARG A 522 -20.86 16.42 27.99
C ARG A 522 -19.84 16.55 26.85
#